data_1a723c4a5823269942517a302ff657f2
#
_entry.id   1a723c4a5823269942517a302ff657f2
#
_cell.length_a   1.000
_cell.length_b   1.000
_cell.length_c   1.000
_cell.angle_alpha   90.00
_cell.angle_beta   90.00
_cell.angle_gamma   90.00
#
_symmetry.space_group_name_H-M   'P 1'
#
loop_
_entity.id
_entity.type
_entity.pdbx_description
1 polymer ?
#
loop_
_entity_poly.entity_id
_entity_poly.type
_entity_poly.pdbx_seq_one_letter_code
_entity_poly.pdbx_strand_id
1 'polypeptide(L)'
;MKFDICLMNPPYGSVGGDTIHLKFVDKCLDFASTQVVVMPFKFVTKIYHKPAKKFKEKFSPYLSEVEEIDSKCFIGTAMYNVGIYVFGDETQNIDIKYVNSQNETLPSLLDKSEFTVYEKEIISYLENQGPQEIVWAGGNRKLKSELQKIAVENHKDFLKKKIIDSCKNLKQQLNTYKSGLIVSNSNGRMNGKAFSLKSGQIFNSYEEFENFFIERNVANGYNVILFNSAKAAENCKIALQNPLLRFTIYRSQDDQNMSHRVYKYIPNIDWSDDRVKTDEGLLQVCGCASDKAKEYAEYCKKIIEKVDNK
;
A
#
# COMPACT_ATOMS: atom_id res chain seq x y z
N MET A 1 -6.86 -42.71 -0.43
CA MET A 1 -7.78 -42.34 -1.54
C MET A 1 -7.71 -40.82 -1.65
N LYS A 2 -7.37 -40.27 -2.82
CA LYS A 2 -7.44 -38.83 -3.09
C LYS A 2 -8.71 -38.58 -3.91
N PHE A 3 -9.32 -37.40 -3.68
CA PHE A 3 -10.36 -36.89 -4.55
C PHE A 3 -9.73 -36.30 -5.82
N ASP A 4 -10.43 -36.33 -6.92
CA ASP A 4 -9.95 -35.75 -8.17
C ASP A 4 -9.85 -34.23 -8.08
N ILE A 5 -10.89 -33.59 -7.51
CA ILE A 5 -11.00 -32.13 -7.40
C ILE A 5 -11.51 -31.73 -6.01
N CYS A 6 -10.95 -30.67 -5.45
CA CYS A 6 -11.45 -29.96 -4.29
C CYS A 6 -11.75 -28.51 -4.67
N LEU A 7 -13.00 -28.10 -4.53
CA LEU A 7 -13.44 -26.71 -4.74
C LEU A 7 -13.65 -26.06 -3.38
N MET A 8 -13.04 -24.89 -3.13
CA MET A 8 -13.18 -24.22 -1.84
C MET A 8 -13.12 -22.70 -1.90
N ASN A 9 -13.90 -22.09 -1.02
CA ASN A 9 -13.81 -20.68 -0.67
C ASN A 9 -13.61 -20.61 0.86
N PRO A 10 -12.38 -20.78 1.34
CA PRO A 10 -12.09 -20.85 2.77
C PRO A 10 -12.31 -19.49 3.45
N PRO A 11 -12.62 -19.47 4.75
CA PRO A 11 -12.78 -18.21 5.48
C PRO A 11 -11.49 -17.39 5.48
N TYR A 12 -11.62 -16.09 5.16
CA TYR A 12 -10.51 -15.16 5.16
C TYR A 12 -10.28 -14.62 6.57
N GLY A 13 -9.09 -14.78 7.09
CA GLY A 13 -8.77 -14.31 8.43
C GLY A 13 -7.40 -14.78 8.89
N SER A 14 -7.03 -14.34 10.09
CA SER A 14 -5.83 -14.82 10.80
C SER A 14 -6.18 -15.16 12.23
N VAL A 15 -5.68 -16.27 12.72
CA VAL A 15 -5.75 -16.69 14.13
C VAL A 15 -4.34 -16.97 14.61
N GLY A 16 -3.94 -16.29 15.70
CA GLY A 16 -2.59 -16.46 16.23
C GLY A 16 -1.46 -16.05 15.28
N GLY A 17 -1.72 -15.13 14.32
CA GLY A 17 -0.76 -14.71 13.31
C GLY A 17 -0.71 -15.60 12.05
N ASP A 18 -1.40 -16.72 12.05
CA ASP A 18 -1.49 -17.61 10.89
C ASP A 18 -2.71 -17.31 10.02
N THR A 19 -2.53 -17.46 8.72
CA THR A 19 -3.55 -17.22 7.71
C THR A 19 -4.43 -18.45 7.54
N ILE A 20 -5.70 -18.37 7.98
CA ILE A 20 -6.60 -19.54 8.04
C ILE A 20 -6.76 -20.21 6.68
N HIS A 21 -7.04 -19.44 5.61
CA HIS A 21 -7.24 -20.01 4.27
C HIS A 21 -6.01 -20.79 3.75
N LEU A 22 -4.79 -20.41 4.12
CA LEU A 22 -3.61 -21.19 3.75
C LEU A 22 -3.52 -22.53 4.47
N LYS A 23 -4.11 -22.65 5.66
CA LYS A 23 -4.21 -23.95 6.36
C LYS A 23 -5.18 -24.89 5.65
N PHE A 24 -6.24 -24.35 5.04
CA PHE A 24 -7.15 -25.15 4.21
C PHE A 24 -6.44 -25.66 2.96
N VAL A 25 -5.75 -24.78 2.23
CA VAL A 25 -4.95 -25.20 1.06
C VAL A 25 -3.98 -26.31 1.42
N ASP A 26 -3.23 -26.12 2.51
CA ASP A 26 -2.26 -27.09 3.00
C ASP A 26 -2.87 -28.48 3.25
N LYS A 27 -4.00 -28.50 3.95
CA LYS A 27 -4.70 -29.74 4.24
C LYS A 27 -5.23 -30.43 2.98
N CYS A 28 -5.73 -29.64 2.02
CA CYS A 28 -6.30 -30.20 0.80
C CYS A 28 -5.25 -30.82 -0.13
N LEU A 29 -3.97 -30.40 -0.07
CA LEU A 29 -2.88 -31.04 -0.82
C LEU A 29 -2.74 -32.55 -0.48
N ASP A 30 -3.10 -32.95 0.73
CA ASP A 30 -3.00 -34.33 1.18
C ASP A 30 -4.09 -35.24 0.58
N PHE A 31 -5.25 -34.70 0.23
CA PHE A 31 -6.41 -35.52 -0.14
C PHE A 31 -7.09 -35.16 -1.49
N ALA A 32 -6.62 -34.14 -2.20
CA ALA A 32 -7.11 -33.83 -3.54
C ALA A 32 -5.97 -33.72 -4.55
N SER A 33 -6.18 -34.23 -5.76
CA SER A 33 -5.22 -34.12 -6.86
C SER A 33 -5.20 -32.72 -7.46
N THR A 34 -6.37 -32.10 -7.53
CA THR A 34 -6.53 -30.73 -8.00
C THR A 34 -7.32 -29.92 -6.98
N GLN A 35 -6.90 -28.71 -6.71
CA GLN A 35 -7.63 -27.78 -5.86
C GLN A 35 -7.94 -26.50 -6.63
N VAL A 36 -9.17 -26.03 -6.57
CA VAL A 36 -9.59 -24.73 -7.06
C VAL A 36 -10.02 -23.90 -5.88
N VAL A 37 -9.27 -22.83 -5.58
CA VAL A 37 -9.41 -22.07 -4.34
C VAL A 37 -9.67 -20.60 -4.62
N VAL A 38 -10.74 -20.07 -4.07
CA VAL A 38 -10.98 -18.62 -4.05
C VAL A 38 -10.33 -18.04 -2.81
N MET A 39 -9.37 -17.11 -2.98
CA MET A 39 -8.70 -16.47 -1.85
C MET A 39 -8.12 -15.10 -2.21
N PRO A 40 -7.72 -14.27 -1.22
CA PRO A 40 -7.20 -12.93 -1.48
C PRO A 40 -6.04 -12.96 -2.46
N PHE A 41 -6.11 -12.10 -3.49
CA PHE A 41 -5.11 -12.03 -4.57
C PHE A 41 -3.72 -11.60 -4.11
N LYS A 42 -3.62 -10.97 -2.93
CA LYS A 42 -2.38 -10.48 -2.33
C LYS A 42 -1.24 -11.49 -2.20
N PHE A 43 -1.53 -12.78 -2.20
CA PHE A 43 -0.49 -13.80 -2.04
C PHE A 43 0.46 -13.91 -3.22
N VAL A 44 -0.01 -13.56 -4.39
CA VAL A 44 0.79 -13.58 -5.62
C VAL A 44 1.40 -12.24 -5.97
N THR A 45 0.82 -11.15 -5.42
CA THR A 45 1.28 -9.79 -5.70
C THR A 45 2.23 -9.20 -4.64
N LYS A 46 2.37 -9.86 -3.47
CA LYS A 46 3.09 -9.33 -2.30
C LYS A 46 4.33 -10.12 -1.95
N ILE A 47 5.44 -9.79 -2.57
CA ILE A 47 6.73 -10.46 -2.31
C ILE A 47 7.22 -10.24 -0.88
N TYR A 48 6.92 -9.11 -0.26
CA TYR A 48 7.51 -8.67 1.01
C TYR A 48 6.67 -9.00 2.26
N HIS A 49 5.45 -9.47 2.08
CA HIS A 49 4.58 -9.81 3.21
C HIS A 49 4.87 -11.22 3.72
N LYS A 50 5.13 -11.40 5.02
CA LYS A 50 5.45 -12.72 5.62
C LYS A 50 4.57 -13.86 5.13
N PRO A 51 3.23 -13.76 5.14
CA PRO A 51 2.36 -14.81 4.59
C PRO A 51 2.54 -15.05 3.09
N ALA A 52 2.79 -14.01 2.30
CA ALA A 52 3.02 -14.18 0.86
C ALA A 52 4.36 -14.86 0.56
N LYS A 53 5.41 -14.55 1.33
CA LYS A 53 6.70 -15.24 1.25
C LYS A 53 6.54 -16.74 1.58
N LYS A 54 5.86 -17.04 2.70
CA LYS A 54 5.54 -18.41 3.10
C LYS A 54 4.67 -19.13 2.04
N PHE A 55 3.71 -18.41 1.45
CA PHE A 55 2.90 -18.93 0.35
C PHE A 55 3.77 -19.30 -0.85
N LYS A 56 4.65 -18.42 -1.32
CA LYS A 56 5.55 -18.68 -2.43
C LYS A 56 6.45 -19.89 -2.16
N GLU A 57 7.07 -19.93 -1.00
CA GLU A 57 7.99 -21.02 -0.63
C GLU A 57 7.30 -22.39 -0.59
N LYS A 58 6.06 -22.45 -0.06
CA LYS A 58 5.37 -23.72 0.18
C LYS A 58 4.43 -24.16 -0.94
N PHE A 59 3.71 -23.21 -1.55
CA PHE A 59 2.60 -23.53 -2.44
C PHE A 59 2.86 -23.22 -3.91
N SER A 60 3.85 -22.37 -4.24
CA SER A 60 4.17 -22.10 -5.65
C SER A 60 4.51 -23.37 -6.45
N PRO A 61 5.18 -24.39 -5.91
CA PRO A 61 5.44 -25.62 -6.65
C PRO A 61 4.18 -26.37 -7.12
N TYR A 62 3.06 -26.14 -6.46
CA TYR A 62 1.78 -26.78 -6.76
C TYR A 62 0.83 -25.88 -7.57
N LEU A 63 1.15 -24.59 -7.70
CA LEU A 63 0.28 -23.61 -8.33
C LEU A 63 0.42 -23.66 -9.85
N SER A 64 -0.66 -23.95 -10.56
CA SER A 64 -0.69 -24.05 -12.02
C SER A 64 -1.33 -22.85 -12.70
N GLU A 65 -2.34 -22.27 -12.08
CA GLU A 65 -3.07 -21.12 -12.65
C GLU A 65 -3.56 -20.17 -11.58
N VAL A 66 -3.58 -18.88 -11.89
CA VAL A 66 -4.22 -17.85 -11.07
C VAL A 66 -5.00 -16.91 -11.96
N GLU A 67 -6.27 -16.71 -11.63
CA GLU A 67 -7.15 -15.75 -12.26
C GLU A 67 -7.53 -14.65 -11.27
N GLU A 68 -7.35 -13.38 -11.64
CA GLU A 68 -7.81 -12.24 -10.85
C GLU A 68 -9.29 -11.99 -11.10
N ILE A 69 -10.10 -12.01 -10.04
CA ILE A 69 -11.53 -11.72 -10.11
C ILE A 69 -11.80 -10.32 -9.54
N ASP A 70 -12.69 -9.58 -10.20
CA ASP A 70 -13.21 -8.33 -9.63
C ASP A 70 -13.94 -8.61 -8.30
N SER A 71 -13.49 -7.95 -7.24
CA SER A 71 -14.09 -8.06 -5.91
C SER A 71 -15.58 -7.69 -5.86
N LYS A 72 -16.10 -6.99 -6.87
CA LYS A 72 -17.53 -6.69 -7.02
C LYS A 72 -18.39 -7.93 -7.23
N CYS A 73 -17.81 -9.06 -7.66
CA CYS A 73 -18.50 -10.33 -7.74
C CYS A 73 -18.94 -10.89 -6.39
N PHE A 74 -18.38 -10.36 -5.27
CA PHE A 74 -18.69 -10.82 -3.93
C PHE A 74 -19.42 -9.74 -3.13
N ILE A 75 -20.70 -9.95 -2.86
CA ILE A 75 -21.54 -9.05 -2.07
C ILE A 75 -20.97 -8.98 -0.64
N GLY A 76 -20.67 -7.79 -0.18
CA GLY A 76 -20.21 -7.54 1.21
C GLY A 76 -18.72 -7.75 1.50
N THR A 77 -17.89 -8.13 0.52
CA THR A 77 -16.44 -8.30 0.67
C THR A 77 -15.65 -7.17 0.05
N ALA A 78 -16.04 -5.96 0.25
CA ALA A 78 -15.66 -4.71 -0.44
C ALA A 78 -14.15 -4.37 -0.47
N MET A 79 -13.22 -5.28 -0.17
CA MET A 79 -11.93 -4.80 0.27
C MET A 79 -10.70 -5.39 -0.41
N TYR A 80 -10.78 -6.48 -1.15
CA TYR A 80 -9.59 -7.13 -1.70
C TYR A 80 -9.86 -7.65 -3.10
N ASN A 81 -8.91 -7.47 -4.00
CA ASN A 81 -8.90 -8.29 -5.18
C ASN A 81 -8.81 -9.75 -4.74
N VAL A 82 -9.66 -10.57 -5.32
CA VAL A 82 -9.75 -11.98 -5.06
C VAL A 82 -9.21 -12.73 -6.27
N GLY A 83 -8.60 -13.87 -6.07
CA GLY A 83 -8.14 -14.72 -7.16
C GLY A 83 -8.71 -16.12 -7.04
N ILE A 84 -8.94 -16.74 -8.18
CA ILE A 84 -9.09 -18.18 -8.30
C ILE A 84 -7.68 -18.76 -8.49
N TYR A 85 -7.30 -19.67 -7.62
CA TYR A 85 -6.02 -20.34 -7.65
C TYR A 85 -6.25 -21.81 -7.95
N VAL A 86 -5.52 -22.35 -8.93
CA VAL A 86 -5.54 -23.76 -9.26
C VAL A 86 -4.23 -24.39 -8.81
N PHE A 87 -4.31 -25.34 -7.88
CA PHE A 87 -3.18 -26.14 -7.45
C PHE A 87 -3.35 -27.55 -7.97
N GLY A 88 -2.25 -28.12 -8.45
CA GLY A 88 -2.19 -29.51 -8.92
C GLY A 88 -1.07 -30.29 -8.22
N ASP A 89 -0.60 -31.34 -8.86
CA ASP A 89 0.57 -32.06 -8.41
C ASP A 89 1.84 -31.17 -8.50
N GLU A 90 2.84 -31.45 -7.67
CA GLU A 90 4.10 -30.73 -7.68
C GLU A 90 4.78 -30.82 -9.04
N THR A 91 5.02 -29.68 -9.68
CA THR A 91 5.70 -29.61 -10.99
C THR A 91 6.98 -28.77 -10.85
N GLN A 92 8.06 -29.27 -11.45
CA GLN A 92 9.39 -28.65 -11.31
C GLN A 92 9.60 -27.40 -12.19
N ASN A 93 8.71 -27.12 -13.15
CA ASN A 93 8.79 -25.96 -14.03
C ASN A 93 7.37 -25.48 -14.35
N ILE A 94 6.94 -24.41 -13.76
CA ILE A 94 5.60 -23.89 -13.97
C ILE A 94 5.66 -22.51 -14.61
N ASP A 95 5.18 -22.42 -15.84
CA ASP A 95 4.60 -21.19 -16.35
C ASP A 95 3.23 -21.01 -15.72
N ILE A 96 3.18 -20.34 -14.59
CA ILE A 96 1.92 -20.04 -13.91
C ILE A 96 1.11 -19.14 -14.83
N LYS A 97 0.05 -19.66 -15.37
CA LYS A 97 -0.88 -18.91 -16.20
C LYS A 97 -1.58 -17.88 -15.30
N TYR A 98 -1.34 -16.63 -15.57
CA TYR A 98 -2.02 -15.52 -14.90
C TYR A 98 -3.01 -14.86 -15.86
N VAL A 99 -4.28 -14.83 -15.48
CA VAL A 99 -5.33 -14.13 -16.21
C VAL A 99 -5.73 -12.91 -15.38
N ASN A 100 -5.59 -11.71 -15.93
CA ASN A 100 -6.02 -10.50 -15.25
C ASN A 100 -7.53 -10.28 -15.40
N SER A 101 -8.08 -9.31 -14.69
CA SER A 101 -9.50 -8.92 -14.76
C SER A 101 -9.98 -8.44 -16.14
N GLN A 102 -9.09 -8.38 -17.14
CA GLN A 102 -9.37 -8.02 -18.54
C GLN A 102 -9.26 -9.24 -19.47
N ASN A 103 -9.17 -10.46 -18.92
CA ASN A 103 -8.95 -11.71 -19.64
C ASN A 103 -7.65 -11.76 -20.45
N GLU A 104 -6.65 -10.94 -20.09
CA GLU A 104 -5.33 -10.99 -20.69
C GLU A 104 -4.47 -12.01 -19.93
N THR A 105 -3.87 -12.96 -20.64
CA THR A 105 -2.86 -13.87 -20.05
C THR A 105 -1.54 -13.13 -19.97
N LEU A 106 -0.99 -13.01 -18.76
CA LEU A 106 0.31 -12.39 -18.53
C LEU A 106 1.39 -13.46 -18.39
N PRO A 107 2.61 -13.22 -18.91
CA PRO A 107 3.66 -14.21 -19.01
C PRO A 107 4.19 -14.71 -17.66
N SER A 108 3.97 -13.97 -16.57
CA SER A 108 4.39 -14.39 -15.22
C SER A 108 3.67 -13.63 -14.11
N LEU A 109 3.35 -14.33 -13.01
CA LEU A 109 2.89 -13.71 -11.76
C LEU A 109 3.94 -12.83 -11.10
N LEU A 110 5.21 -13.19 -11.27
CA LEU A 110 6.35 -12.41 -10.78
C LEU A 110 6.37 -11.03 -11.41
N ASP A 111 6.00 -10.91 -12.68
CA ASP A 111 5.97 -9.64 -13.40
C ASP A 111 4.96 -8.65 -12.85
N LYS A 112 3.89 -9.13 -12.20
CA LYS A 112 2.90 -8.24 -11.56
C LYS A 112 3.30 -7.81 -10.16
N SER A 113 4.07 -8.61 -9.45
CA SER A 113 4.53 -8.32 -8.10
C SER A 113 5.84 -7.55 -8.06
N GLU A 114 6.56 -7.50 -9.17
CA GLU A 114 7.80 -6.77 -9.35
C GLU A 114 7.57 -5.60 -10.32
N PHE A 115 8.33 -4.54 -10.12
CA PHE A 115 8.44 -3.53 -11.14
C PHE A 115 9.08 -4.13 -12.38
N THR A 116 8.58 -3.81 -13.56
CA THR A 116 9.26 -4.13 -14.82
C THR A 116 10.66 -3.53 -14.83
N VAL A 117 11.53 -3.98 -15.72
CA VAL A 117 12.89 -3.40 -15.88
C VAL A 117 12.80 -1.89 -16.09
N TYR A 118 11.86 -1.44 -16.91
CA TYR A 118 11.62 -0.03 -17.18
C TYR A 118 11.13 0.74 -15.95
N GLU A 119 10.20 0.17 -15.19
CA GLU A 119 9.72 0.74 -13.94
C GLU A 119 10.82 0.79 -12.87
N LYS A 120 11.68 -0.25 -12.80
CA LYS A 120 12.85 -0.27 -11.91
C LYS A 120 13.82 0.86 -12.22
N GLU A 121 14.01 1.18 -13.51
CA GLU A 121 14.83 2.31 -13.93
C GLU A 121 14.25 3.64 -13.41
N ILE A 122 12.94 3.87 -13.61
CA ILE A 122 12.25 5.06 -13.09
C ILE A 122 12.42 5.19 -11.58
N ILE A 123 12.16 4.09 -10.86
CA ILE A 123 12.17 4.07 -9.40
C ILE A 123 13.57 4.25 -8.83
N SER A 124 14.59 3.77 -9.53
CA SER A 124 15.98 3.90 -9.08
C SER A 124 16.40 5.35 -8.85
N TYR A 125 15.90 6.29 -9.64
CA TYR A 125 16.18 7.72 -9.43
C TYR A 125 15.64 8.22 -8.09
N LEU A 126 14.48 7.76 -7.67
CA LEU A 126 13.88 8.12 -6.38
C LEU A 126 14.58 7.40 -5.22
N GLU A 127 14.85 6.09 -5.37
CA GLU A 127 15.51 5.28 -4.35
C GLU A 127 16.94 5.75 -4.05
N ASN A 128 17.68 6.20 -5.06
CA ASN A 128 19.07 6.68 -4.91
C ASN A 128 19.17 7.92 -4.02
N GLN A 129 18.08 8.66 -3.80
CA GLN A 129 18.04 9.81 -2.89
C GLN A 129 17.79 9.38 -1.42
N GLY A 130 17.50 8.10 -1.19
CA GLY A 130 17.00 7.62 0.10
C GLY A 130 15.54 8.06 0.35
N PRO A 131 14.89 7.48 1.35
CA PRO A 131 13.51 7.82 1.69
C PRO A 131 13.43 9.11 2.50
N GLN A 132 12.41 9.93 2.23
CA GLN A 132 12.03 11.06 3.08
C GLN A 132 11.62 10.56 4.47
N GLU A 133 11.91 11.35 5.52
CA GLU A 133 11.53 10.98 6.89
C GLU A 133 10.01 10.96 7.06
N ILE A 134 9.51 9.83 7.55
CA ILE A 134 8.09 9.59 7.76
C ILE A 134 7.87 9.00 9.15
N VAL A 135 7.01 9.63 9.91
CA VAL A 135 6.69 9.23 11.28
C VAL A 135 5.24 8.79 11.37
N TRP A 136 4.99 7.70 12.05
CA TRP A 136 3.65 7.34 12.47
C TRP A 136 3.24 8.16 13.68
N ALA A 137 2.09 8.82 13.60
CA ALA A 137 1.55 9.62 14.66
C ALA A 137 0.08 9.29 14.92
N GLY A 138 -0.31 9.23 16.19
CA GLY A 138 -1.69 9.08 16.61
C GLY A 138 -2.09 7.70 17.09
N GLY A 139 -3.39 7.43 17.04
CA GLY A 139 -4.03 6.34 17.73
C GLY A 139 -3.83 4.95 17.11
N ASN A 140 -4.34 3.98 17.82
CA ASN A 140 -4.39 2.59 17.39
C ASN A 140 -5.77 1.99 17.72
N ARG A 141 -5.99 0.74 17.36
CA ARG A 141 -7.27 0.05 17.64
C ARG A 141 -7.64 0.06 19.13
N LYS A 142 -6.65 -0.01 20.02
CA LYS A 142 -6.86 0.04 21.47
C LYS A 142 -7.40 1.41 21.91
N LEU A 143 -6.78 2.48 21.42
CA LEU A 143 -7.23 3.85 21.69
C LEU A 143 -8.68 4.07 21.21
N LYS A 144 -9.01 3.57 20.02
CA LYS A 144 -10.38 3.63 19.48
C LYS A 144 -11.38 2.89 20.39
N SER A 145 -11.03 1.69 20.84
CA SER A 145 -11.87 0.90 21.76
C SER A 145 -12.02 1.54 23.14
N GLU A 146 -10.98 2.20 23.65
CA GLU A 146 -11.03 2.93 24.92
C GLU A 146 -11.91 4.19 24.78
N LEU A 147 -11.77 4.92 23.68
CA LEU A 147 -12.57 6.13 23.41
C LEU A 147 -14.08 5.83 23.34
N GLN A 148 -14.46 4.69 22.77
CA GLN A 148 -15.86 4.26 22.68
C GLN A 148 -16.50 3.96 24.06
N LYS A 149 -15.70 3.80 25.11
CA LYS A 149 -16.17 3.50 26.48
C LYS A 149 -16.30 4.77 27.33
N ILE A 150 -15.94 5.92 26.80
CA ILE A 150 -15.89 7.19 27.53
C ILE A 150 -17.03 8.08 27.04
N ALA A 151 -17.65 8.85 27.93
CA ALA A 151 -18.66 9.83 27.55
C ALA A 151 -18.08 10.87 26.59
N VAL A 152 -18.88 11.30 25.62
CA VAL A 152 -18.45 12.15 24.51
C VAL A 152 -17.85 13.49 25.01
N GLU A 153 -18.38 14.06 26.06
CA GLU A 153 -17.86 15.28 26.69
C GLU A 153 -16.41 15.14 27.19
N ASN A 154 -15.98 13.94 27.51
CA ASN A 154 -14.65 13.65 28.03
C ASN A 154 -13.66 13.23 26.94
N HIS A 155 -14.09 13.07 25.70
CA HIS A 155 -13.24 12.61 24.58
C HIS A 155 -12.04 13.52 24.37
N LYS A 156 -12.23 14.83 24.44
CA LYS A 156 -11.19 15.82 24.18
C LYS A 156 -10.04 15.71 25.19
N ASP A 157 -10.35 15.64 26.46
CA ASP A 157 -9.34 15.54 27.52
C ASP A 157 -8.66 14.16 27.54
N PHE A 158 -9.42 13.11 27.26
CA PHE A 158 -8.87 11.77 27.09
C PHE A 158 -7.89 11.72 25.92
N LEU A 159 -8.25 12.26 24.74
CA LEU A 159 -7.39 12.31 23.57
C LEU A 159 -6.13 13.12 23.84
N LYS A 160 -6.22 14.29 24.45
CA LYS A 160 -5.06 15.10 24.84
C LYS A 160 -4.06 14.27 25.65
N LYS A 161 -4.53 13.59 26.69
CA LYS A 161 -3.68 12.76 27.55
C LYS A 161 -3.00 11.60 26.82
N LYS A 162 -3.72 10.93 25.90
CA LYS A 162 -3.23 9.75 25.17
C LYS A 162 -2.38 10.09 23.95
N ILE A 163 -2.64 11.20 23.28
CA ILE A 163 -1.86 11.68 22.13
C ILE A 163 -0.42 11.97 22.54
N ILE A 164 -0.21 12.62 23.68
CA ILE A 164 1.13 12.95 24.18
C ILE A 164 2.01 11.70 24.22
N ASP A 165 1.46 10.56 24.64
CA ASP A 165 2.22 9.31 24.69
C ASP A 165 2.41 8.67 23.32
N SER A 166 1.41 8.67 22.48
CA SER A 166 1.46 8.03 21.15
C SER A 166 2.20 8.84 20.08
N CYS A 167 2.40 10.14 20.32
CA CYS A 167 3.05 11.06 19.38
C CYS A 167 4.42 11.57 19.87
N LYS A 168 5.02 10.92 20.87
CA LYS A 168 6.35 11.29 21.39
C LYS A 168 7.40 11.44 20.28
N ASN A 169 7.46 10.47 19.38
CA ASN A 169 8.38 10.51 18.24
C ASN A 169 8.12 11.72 17.35
N LEU A 170 6.88 12.00 17.00
CA LEU A 170 6.55 13.17 16.18
C LEU A 170 6.98 14.47 16.89
N LYS A 171 6.67 14.60 18.18
CA LYS A 171 7.06 15.76 18.96
C LYS A 171 8.57 15.96 19.00
N GLN A 172 9.34 14.87 19.17
CA GLN A 172 10.80 14.91 19.16
C GLN A 172 11.34 15.29 17.78
N GLN A 173 10.79 14.75 16.71
CA GLN A 173 11.20 15.03 15.34
C GLN A 173 10.90 16.47 14.90
N LEU A 174 9.79 17.06 15.36
CA LEU A 174 9.46 18.46 15.09
C LEU A 174 10.37 19.47 15.77
N ASN A 175 11.26 19.05 16.67
CA ASN A 175 12.37 19.88 17.11
C ASN A 175 13.46 20.03 16.03
N THR A 176 13.58 19.07 15.12
CA THR A 176 14.53 19.07 14.01
C THR A 176 13.87 19.59 12.72
N TYR A 177 12.68 19.09 12.43
CA TYR A 177 11.89 19.49 11.26
C TYR A 177 10.90 20.59 11.63
N LYS A 178 10.65 21.51 10.69
CA LYS A 178 9.81 22.69 10.91
C LYS A 178 8.38 22.53 10.40
N SER A 179 8.09 21.47 9.68
CA SER A 179 6.79 21.24 9.07
C SER A 179 6.49 19.77 8.90
N GLY A 180 5.22 19.39 8.94
CA GLY A 180 4.77 18.05 8.65
C GLY A 180 3.56 18.05 7.72
N LEU A 181 3.52 17.08 6.81
CA LEU A 181 2.40 16.81 5.93
C LEU A 181 1.71 15.52 6.36
N ILE A 182 0.46 15.62 6.76
CA ILE A 182 -0.36 14.45 7.08
C ILE A 182 -0.79 13.78 5.78
N VAL A 183 -0.45 12.49 5.65
CA VAL A 183 -0.93 11.64 4.57
C VAL A 183 -1.82 10.53 5.14
N SER A 184 -2.80 10.11 4.37
CA SER A 184 -3.78 9.12 4.82
C SER A 184 -3.11 7.78 5.16
N ASN A 185 -3.61 7.11 6.18
CA ASN A 185 -3.28 5.73 6.50
C ASN A 185 -4.20 4.72 5.79
N SER A 186 -5.20 5.18 5.07
CA SER A 186 -6.07 4.36 4.23
C SER A 186 -6.25 5.02 2.88
N ASN A 187 -6.14 4.24 1.84
CA ASN A 187 -6.58 4.64 0.52
C ASN A 187 -8.05 4.25 0.38
N GLY A 188 -8.87 5.17 -0.09
CA GLY A 188 -10.24 4.88 -0.50
C GLY A 188 -10.33 3.94 -1.72
N ARG A 189 -9.45 2.95 -1.82
CA ARG A 189 -9.36 1.94 -2.88
C ARG A 189 -10.56 1.01 -2.99
N MET A 190 -11.58 1.25 -2.18
CA MET A 190 -12.87 0.57 -2.31
C MET A 190 -13.43 0.57 -3.76
N ASN A 191 -12.83 1.39 -4.66
CA ASN A 191 -13.25 1.53 -6.04
C ASN A 191 -12.12 1.30 -7.08
N GLY A 192 -10.99 0.68 -6.69
CA GLY A 192 -9.90 0.38 -7.63
C GLY A 192 -9.08 1.59 -8.12
N LYS A 193 -9.33 2.79 -7.59
CA LYS A 193 -8.65 4.03 -8.01
C LYS A 193 -7.24 4.13 -7.45
N ALA A 194 -6.36 4.81 -8.18
CA ALA A 194 -5.04 5.16 -7.68
C ALA A 194 -5.14 6.11 -6.47
N PHE A 195 -4.08 6.11 -5.66
CA PHE A 195 -3.97 7.03 -4.53
C PHE A 195 -4.27 8.47 -4.95
N SER A 196 -5.08 9.15 -4.16
CA SER A 196 -5.32 10.58 -4.30
C SER A 196 -5.26 11.25 -2.94
N LEU A 197 -4.36 12.22 -2.79
CA LEU A 197 -4.23 13.04 -1.58
C LEU A 197 -5.27 14.15 -1.59
N LYS A 198 -6.53 13.83 -1.30
CA LYS A 198 -7.63 14.82 -1.33
C LYS A 198 -7.55 15.91 -0.24
N SER A 199 -6.81 15.66 0.85
CA SER A 199 -6.82 16.56 2.02
C SER A 199 -5.55 16.44 2.87
N GLY A 200 -4.38 16.55 2.24
CA GLY A 200 -3.13 16.63 2.98
C GLY A 200 -3.11 17.90 3.86
N GLN A 201 -3.16 17.75 5.17
CA GLN A 201 -3.02 18.85 6.12
C GLN A 201 -1.53 19.07 6.39
N ILE A 202 -1.11 20.33 6.26
CA ILE A 202 0.22 20.77 6.67
C ILE A 202 0.09 21.43 8.02
N PHE A 203 1.06 21.20 8.89
CA PHE A 203 1.20 21.87 10.17
C PHE A 203 2.66 22.26 10.40
N ASN A 204 2.89 23.34 11.12
CA ASN A 204 4.20 23.94 11.34
C ASN A 204 4.63 23.86 12.82
N SER A 205 3.80 23.25 13.65
CA SER A 205 4.09 22.99 15.06
C SER A 205 3.41 21.73 15.54
N TYR A 206 3.90 21.18 16.65
CA TYR A 206 3.24 20.06 17.31
C TYR A 206 1.84 20.45 17.83
N GLU A 207 1.65 21.68 18.26
CA GLU A 207 0.38 22.19 18.75
C GLU A 207 -0.70 22.21 17.64
N GLU A 208 -0.34 22.64 16.43
CA GLU A 208 -1.25 22.57 15.28
C GLU A 208 -1.66 21.15 14.95
N PHE A 209 -0.71 20.20 15.00
CA PHE A 209 -1.00 18.78 14.81
C PHE A 209 -1.92 18.22 15.90
N GLU A 210 -1.63 18.55 17.17
CA GLU A 210 -2.42 18.09 18.32
C GLU A 210 -3.87 18.62 18.21
N ASN A 211 -4.06 19.88 17.88
CA ASN A 211 -5.37 20.49 17.69
C ASN A 211 -6.14 19.82 16.55
N PHE A 212 -5.50 19.61 15.40
CA PHE A 212 -6.10 18.88 14.27
C PHE A 212 -6.57 17.49 14.68
N PHE A 213 -5.76 16.76 15.43
CA PHE A 213 -6.06 15.39 15.86
C PHE A 213 -7.26 15.37 16.83
N ILE A 214 -7.29 16.30 17.78
CA ILE A 214 -8.36 16.41 18.79
C ILE A 214 -9.67 16.83 18.17
N GLU A 215 -9.65 17.84 17.30
CA GLU A 215 -10.86 18.37 16.64
C GLU A 215 -11.55 17.32 15.77
N ARG A 216 -10.77 16.48 15.11
CA ARG A 216 -11.31 15.41 14.26
C ARG A 216 -11.76 14.18 15.03
N ASN A 217 -11.57 14.16 16.35
CA ASN A 217 -11.90 13.02 17.23
C ASN A 217 -11.36 11.68 16.66
N VAL A 218 -10.14 11.71 16.12
CA VAL A 218 -9.60 10.60 15.35
C VAL A 218 -8.81 9.66 16.24
N ALA A 219 -9.36 8.49 16.49
CA ALA A 219 -8.66 7.40 17.16
C ALA A 219 -7.71 6.61 16.24
N ASN A 220 -7.65 6.94 14.96
CA ASN A 220 -6.76 6.32 13.99
C ASN A 220 -5.45 7.12 13.87
N GLY A 221 -4.34 6.42 13.66
CA GLY A 221 -3.07 7.11 13.40
C GLY A 221 -2.93 7.57 11.96
N TYR A 222 -1.96 8.43 11.75
CA TYR A 222 -1.59 8.97 10.45
C TYR A 222 -0.11 8.75 10.16
N ASN A 223 0.25 8.66 8.89
CA ASN A 223 1.61 8.87 8.46
C ASN A 223 1.83 10.39 8.30
N VAL A 224 2.95 10.87 8.83
CA VAL A 224 3.36 12.27 8.74
C VAL A 224 4.71 12.31 8.07
N ILE A 225 4.79 13.00 6.94
CA ILE A 225 6.04 13.27 6.23
C ILE A 225 6.62 14.56 6.78
N LEU A 226 7.90 14.56 7.15
CA LEU A 226 8.56 15.67 7.81
C LEU A 226 9.42 16.50 6.86
N PHE A 227 9.41 17.83 7.03
CA PHE A 227 10.10 18.78 6.17
C PHE A 227 10.76 19.91 6.97
N ASN A 228 11.79 20.49 6.38
CA ASN A 228 12.52 21.64 6.97
C ASN A 228 11.79 22.98 6.77
N SER A 229 10.73 23.02 6.00
CA SER A 229 9.92 24.25 5.78
C SER A 229 8.51 23.92 5.32
N ALA A 230 7.58 24.88 5.54
CA ALA A 230 6.21 24.79 5.02
C ALA A 230 6.17 24.76 3.48
N LYS A 231 7.07 25.48 2.80
CA LYS A 231 7.19 25.44 1.33
C LYS A 231 7.53 24.03 0.84
N ALA A 232 8.47 23.37 1.49
CA ALA A 232 8.84 21.99 1.15
C ALA A 232 7.65 21.02 1.33
N ALA A 233 6.90 21.17 2.42
CA ALA A 233 5.69 20.38 2.65
C ALA A 233 4.61 20.61 1.58
N GLU A 234 4.38 21.88 1.17
CA GLU A 234 3.41 22.20 0.13
C GLU A 234 3.84 21.67 -1.24
N ASN A 235 5.13 21.79 -1.60
CA ASN A 235 5.64 21.24 -2.85
C ASN A 235 5.50 19.71 -2.90
N CYS A 236 5.82 19.00 -1.83
CA CYS A 236 5.62 17.56 -1.75
C CYS A 236 4.13 17.19 -1.83
N LYS A 237 3.25 17.95 -1.19
CA LYS A 237 1.79 17.77 -1.27
C LYS A 237 1.29 17.88 -2.71
N ILE A 238 1.81 18.82 -3.50
CA ILE A 238 1.51 18.94 -4.94
C ILE A 238 2.04 17.71 -5.69
N ALA A 239 3.30 17.34 -5.48
CA ALA A 239 3.93 16.20 -6.15
C ALA A 239 3.20 14.87 -5.87
N LEU A 240 2.65 14.67 -4.66
CA LEU A 240 1.87 13.49 -4.29
C LEU A 240 0.55 13.35 -5.05
N GLN A 241 0.09 14.40 -5.72
CA GLN A 241 -1.09 14.36 -6.58
C GLN A 241 -0.73 14.07 -8.04
N ASN A 242 0.56 14.14 -8.38
CA ASN A 242 1.04 13.91 -9.73
C ASN A 242 1.21 12.41 -10.03
N PRO A 243 1.15 12.02 -11.29
CA PRO A 243 1.21 10.64 -11.75
C PRO A 243 2.41 9.85 -11.24
N LEU A 244 3.61 10.40 -11.19
CA LEU A 244 4.82 9.69 -10.77
C LEU A 244 4.73 9.13 -9.34
N LEU A 245 4.47 9.98 -8.35
CA LEU A 245 4.36 9.51 -6.96
C LEU A 245 3.07 8.70 -6.73
N ARG A 246 1.97 9.02 -7.42
CA ARG A 246 0.75 8.19 -7.39
C ARG A 246 1.04 6.79 -7.95
N PHE A 247 1.82 6.68 -9.01
CA PHE A 247 2.26 5.42 -9.60
C PHE A 247 3.09 4.60 -8.61
N THR A 248 4.10 5.19 -7.96
CA THR A 248 4.94 4.47 -6.99
C THR A 248 4.13 3.98 -5.79
N ILE A 249 3.21 4.80 -5.29
CA ILE A 249 2.29 4.44 -4.20
C ILE A 249 1.35 3.32 -4.66
N TYR A 250 0.75 3.45 -5.84
CA TYR A 250 -0.14 2.44 -6.41
C TYR A 250 0.53 1.07 -6.53
N ARG A 251 1.75 1.03 -7.07
CA ARG A 251 2.53 -0.20 -7.24
C ARG A 251 2.99 -0.79 -5.91
N SER A 252 3.29 0.05 -4.92
CA SER A 252 3.74 -0.37 -3.59
C SER A 252 2.61 -0.72 -2.64
N GLN A 253 1.38 -0.35 -2.97
CA GLN A 253 0.25 -0.54 -2.09
C GLN A 253 -0.22 -1.99 -2.08
N ASP A 254 -0.21 -2.57 -0.94
CA ASP A 254 -0.49 -3.97 -0.66
C ASP A 254 -1.95 -4.28 -0.31
N ASP A 255 -2.61 -3.35 0.38
CA ASP A 255 -3.99 -3.46 0.82
C ASP A 255 -4.58 -2.06 1.02
N GLN A 256 -5.69 -1.95 1.73
CA GLN A 256 -6.29 -0.64 2.06
C GLN A 256 -5.43 0.20 3.00
N ASN A 257 -4.54 -0.44 3.76
CA ASN A 257 -3.75 0.25 4.75
C ASN A 257 -2.51 0.85 4.09
N MET A 258 -2.42 2.17 4.13
CA MET A 258 -1.28 2.93 3.68
C MET A 258 -0.23 2.94 4.80
N SER A 259 0.51 1.84 4.96
CA SER A 259 1.63 1.83 5.90
C SER A 259 2.74 2.77 5.41
N HIS A 260 3.66 3.18 6.30
CA HIS A 260 4.82 4.00 5.93
C HIS A 260 5.63 3.42 4.75
N ARG A 261 5.57 2.10 4.54
CA ARG A 261 6.25 1.40 3.45
C ARG A 261 5.79 1.80 2.05
N VAL A 262 4.54 2.26 1.91
CA VAL A 262 3.99 2.71 0.62
C VAL A 262 4.64 4.00 0.16
N TYR A 263 5.13 4.79 1.12
CA TYR A 263 5.75 6.09 0.86
C TYR A 263 7.28 6.03 0.77
N LYS A 264 7.88 4.84 0.79
CA LYS A 264 9.34 4.65 0.76
C LYS A 264 10.03 5.23 -0.48
N TYR A 265 9.27 5.49 -1.53
CA TYR A 265 9.77 6.08 -2.78
C TYR A 265 9.60 7.61 -2.84
N ILE A 266 9.12 8.24 -1.76
CA ILE A 266 9.20 9.70 -1.65
C ILE A 266 10.66 10.03 -1.36
N PRO A 267 11.38 10.68 -2.29
CA PRO A 267 12.82 10.85 -2.16
C PRO A 267 13.19 11.92 -1.12
N ASN A 268 14.30 11.72 -0.44
CA ASN A 268 14.87 12.72 0.47
C ASN A 268 15.72 13.73 -0.33
N ILE A 269 15.08 14.78 -0.78
CA ILE A 269 15.64 15.84 -1.63
C ILE A 269 15.34 17.22 -1.05
N ASP A 270 15.86 18.26 -1.67
CA ASP A 270 15.40 19.62 -1.36
C ASP A 270 14.01 19.89 -1.94
N TRP A 271 12.99 19.61 -1.16
CA TRP A 271 11.59 19.84 -1.53
C TRP A 271 11.23 21.33 -1.66
N SER A 272 12.12 22.27 -1.29
CA SER A 272 11.88 23.70 -1.51
C SER A 272 12.12 24.14 -2.95
N ASP A 273 12.74 23.31 -3.77
CA ASP A 273 12.90 23.50 -5.21
C ASP A 273 11.55 23.39 -5.92
N ASP A 274 11.16 24.43 -6.66
CA ASP A 274 9.86 24.46 -7.32
C ASP A 274 9.73 23.48 -8.49
N ARG A 275 10.83 22.96 -9.02
CA ARG A 275 10.82 21.92 -10.07
C ARG A 275 10.12 20.63 -9.61
N VAL A 276 10.20 20.30 -8.32
CA VAL A 276 9.58 19.08 -7.76
C VAL A 276 8.05 19.05 -7.85
N LYS A 277 7.41 20.16 -8.20
CA LYS A 277 5.96 20.25 -8.42
C LYS A 277 5.48 19.53 -9.68
N THR A 278 6.39 19.16 -10.57
CA THR A 278 6.09 18.40 -11.79
C THR A 278 6.83 17.06 -11.76
N ASP A 279 6.31 16.04 -12.42
CA ASP A 279 6.94 14.72 -12.50
C ASP A 279 8.31 14.78 -13.19
N GLU A 280 8.40 15.53 -14.29
CA GLU A 280 9.65 15.75 -15.00
C GLU A 280 10.68 16.45 -14.12
N GLY A 281 10.30 17.54 -13.47
CA GLY A 281 11.18 18.30 -12.59
C GLY A 281 11.62 17.50 -11.37
N LEU A 282 10.74 16.68 -10.79
CA LEU A 282 11.08 15.79 -9.68
C LEU A 282 12.14 14.76 -10.10
N LEU A 283 11.96 14.13 -11.25
CA LEU A 283 12.94 13.19 -11.79
C LEU A 283 14.28 13.86 -12.09
N GLN A 284 14.27 15.09 -12.64
CA GLN A 284 15.50 15.86 -12.89
C GLN A 284 16.24 16.23 -11.60
N VAL A 285 15.52 16.64 -10.55
CA VAL A 285 16.11 16.88 -9.23
C VAL A 285 16.72 15.60 -8.66
N CYS A 286 16.16 14.44 -8.99
CA CYS A 286 16.70 13.14 -8.64
C CYS A 286 17.85 12.66 -9.57
N GLY A 287 18.29 13.49 -10.52
CA GLY A 287 19.42 13.19 -11.39
C GLY A 287 19.06 12.53 -12.73
N CYS A 288 17.80 12.47 -13.10
CA CYS A 288 17.37 11.97 -14.40
C CYS A 288 17.63 13.01 -15.51
N ALA A 289 18.12 12.58 -16.67
CA ALA A 289 18.27 13.45 -17.83
C ALA A 289 16.90 13.94 -18.34
N SER A 290 16.85 15.17 -18.90
CA SER A 290 15.58 15.83 -19.24
C SER A 290 14.71 15.07 -20.26
N ASP A 291 15.31 14.46 -21.26
CA ASP A 291 14.63 13.66 -22.28
C ASP A 291 13.99 12.41 -21.66
N LYS A 292 14.74 11.68 -20.85
CA LYS A 292 14.25 10.51 -20.12
C LYS A 292 13.20 10.90 -19.06
N ALA A 293 13.39 12.01 -18.34
CA ALA A 293 12.45 12.47 -17.33
C ALA A 293 11.05 12.71 -17.93
N LYS A 294 10.99 13.31 -19.11
CA LYS A 294 9.75 13.51 -19.86
C LYS A 294 9.09 12.18 -20.26
N GLU A 295 9.89 11.25 -20.80
CA GLU A 295 9.41 9.93 -21.21
C GLU A 295 8.82 9.16 -20.00
N TYR A 296 9.52 9.17 -18.86
CA TYR A 296 9.09 8.48 -17.63
C TYR A 296 7.85 9.10 -17.00
N ALA A 297 7.77 10.43 -17.00
CA ALA A 297 6.57 11.13 -16.53
C ALA A 297 5.33 10.75 -17.36
N GLU A 298 5.47 10.71 -18.68
CA GLU A 298 4.38 10.32 -19.59
C GLU A 298 3.99 8.83 -19.41
N TYR A 299 4.96 7.96 -19.18
CA TYR A 299 4.68 6.54 -18.86
C TYR A 299 3.83 6.41 -17.57
N CYS A 300 4.26 7.05 -16.48
CA CYS A 300 3.53 7.03 -15.21
C CYS A 300 2.11 7.59 -15.35
N LYS A 301 1.97 8.68 -16.13
CA LYS A 301 0.68 9.31 -16.43
C LYS A 301 -0.27 8.34 -17.12
N LYS A 302 0.17 7.63 -18.17
CA LYS A 302 -0.65 6.64 -18.89
C LYS A 302 -1.13 5.50 -17.98
N ILE A 303 -0.27 5.04 -17.07
CA ILE A 303 -0.64 3.99 -16.11
C ILE A 303 -1.72 4.51 -15.15
N ILE A 304 -1.54 5.72 -14.59
CA ILE A 304 -2.47 6.29 -13.63
C ILE A 304 -3.82 6.63 -14.26
N GLU A 305 -3.83 7.18 -15.46
CA GLU A 305 -5.08 7.43 -16.21
C GLU A 305 -5.84 6.13 -16.47
N LYS A 306 -5.15 5.05 -16.83
CA LYS A 306 -5.76 3.72 -17.02
C LYS A 306 -6.36 3.16 -15.73
N VAL A 307 -5.76 3.47 -14.59
CA VAL A 307 -6.27 3.04 -13.27
C VAL A 307 -7.44 3.90 -12.80
N ASP A 308 -7.40 5.20 -13.04
CA ASP A 308 -8.46 6.13 -12.62
C ASP A 308 -9.75 5.99 -13.46
N ASN A 309 -9.64 5.51 -14.69
CA ASN A 309 -10.76 5.32 -15.62
C ASN A 309 -11.43 3.93 -15.49
N LYS A 310 -10.94 3.05 -14.61
CA LYS A 310 -11.59 1.79 -14.22
C LYS A 310 -12.58 2.02 -13.07
#